data_0947cb9150fcc26e47d5231cd41223ee
#
_entry.id   0947cb9150fcc26e47d5231cd41223ee
#
_cell.length_a   1.000
_cell.length_b   1.000
_cell.length_c   1.000
_cell.angle_alpha   90.00
_cell.angle_beta   90.00
_cell.angle_gamma   90.00
#
_symmetry.space_group_name_H-M   'P 1'
#
loop_
_entity.id
_entity.type
_entity.pdbx_description
1 polymer ?
#
loop_
_entity_poly.entity_id
_entity_poly.type
_entity_poly.pdbx_seq_one_letter_code
_entity_poly.pdbx_strand_id
1 'polypeptide(L)'
;MHCAQKMTHNIYWIGSNDWTTERFENLFPIPNGVSYNSYFIDDEKTCVVDSVDAEIREEYFANLTHLLNGRDLDYIIVNHMEPDHCQTLLDTLERYPNCKMVGNATTFRMFEQFYNSPKPDQYYTVKEGDEICLGKHTLVSYTMPMVHWPEGTWTYEKT
;
A
#
# COMPACT_ATOMS: atom_id res chain seq x y z
N MET A 1 -0.30 2.20 -20.46
CA MET A 1 -1.63 2.84 -20.31
C MET A 1 -1.94 2.81 -18.83
N HIS A 2 -2.48 3.86 -18.22
CA HIS A 2 -2.85 3.89 -16.80
C HIS A 2 -4.37 3.97 -16.66
N CYS A 3 -4.90 3.53 -15.52
CA CYS A 3 -6.33 3.57 -15.17
C CYS A 3 -6.57 4.24 -13.81
N ALA A 4 -5.59 5.00 -13.30
CA ALA A 4 -5.72 5.73 -12.05
C ALA A 4 -6.96 6.64 -12.05
N GLN A 5 -7.72 6.65 -10.96
CA GLN A 5 -8.95 7.40 -10.83
C GLN A 5 -8.86 8.39 -9.68
N LYS A 6 -9.19 9.65 -9.95
CA LYS A 6 -9.25 10.67 -8.91
C LYS A 6 -10.47 10.43 -8.01
N MET A 7 -10.22 10.21 -6.73
CA MET A 7 -11.26 9.95 -5.72
C MET A 7 -11.73 11.25 -5.06
N THR A 8 -10.79 12.07 -4.64
CA THR A 8 -11.01 13.39 -4.05
C THR A 8 -9.83 14.29 -4.35
N HIS A 9 -9.71 15.44 -3.68
CA HIS A 9 -8.60 16.36 -3.91
C HIS A 9 -7.28 15.71 -3.59
N ASN A 10 -6.42 15.52 -4.59
CA ASN A 10 -5.07 14.92 -4.49
C ASN A 10 -5.01 13.47 -3.98
N ILE A 11 -6.13 12.75 -3.91
CA ILE A 11 -6.15 11.32 -3.61
C ILE A 11 -6.68 10.56 -4.82
N TYR A 12 -5.94 9.53 -5.22
CA TYR A 12 -6.21 8.73 -6.42
C TYR A 12 -6.26 7.24 -6.06
N TRP A 13 -7.26 6.53 -6.56
CA TRP A 13 -7.25 5.08 -6.58
C TRP A 13 -6.28 4.61 -7.67
N ILE A 14 -5.35 3.75 -7.33
CA ILE A 14 -4.30 3.23 -8.21
C ILE A 14 -4.31 1.70 -8.31
N GLY A 15 -5.29 1.05 -7.72
CA GLY A 15 -5.53 -0.38 -7.85
C GLY A 15 -6.02 -0.78 -9.25
N SER A 16 -6.53 -1.98 -9.36
CA SER A 16 -7.20 -2.47 -10.57
C SER A 16 -8.27 -3.50 -10.25
N ASN A 17 -9.15 -3.73 -11.24
CA ASN A 17 -10.11 -4.83 -11.20
C ASN A 17 -9.49 -6.02 -11.95
N ASP A 18 -9.49 -7.18 -11.31
CA ASP A 18 -9.08 -8.43 -11.93
C ASP A 18 -10.32 -9.28 -12.26
N TRP A 19 -10.48 -9.61 -13.54
CA TRP A 19 -11.55 -10.43 -14.08
C TRP A 19 -11.07 -11.82 -14.52
N THR A 20 -9.77 -12.11 -14.32
CA THR A 20 -9.09 -13.28 -14.88
C THR A 20 -8.81 -14.34 -13.84
N THR A 21 -8.59 -13.95 -12.59
CA THR A 21 -8.35 -14.87 -11.49
C THR A 21 -9.64 -15.63 -11.15
N GLU A 22 -9.56 -16.95 -11.17
CA GLU A 22 -10.71 -17.82 -10.87
C GLU A 22 -10.98 -17.94 -9.37
N ARG A 23 -9.92 -17.83 -8.55
CA ARG A 23 -9.98 -18.02 -7.10
C ARG A 23 -9.11 -17.03 -6.36
N PHE A 24 -9.71 -16.29 -5.46
CA PHE A 24 -8.96 -15.45 -4.50
C PHE A 24 -8.13 -16.35 -3.59
N GLU A 25 -6.84 -16.07 -3.47
CA GLU A 25 -5.84 -16.83 -2.71
C GLU A 25 -5.83 -18.35 -3.03
N ASN A 26 -6.20 -18.75 -4.22
CA ASN A 26 -6.39 -20.16 -4.64
C ASN A 26 -7.44 -20.95 -3.84
N LEU A 27 -8.20 -20.29 -2.98
CA LEU A 27 -9.18 -20.90 -2.08
C LEU A 27 -10.63 -20.58 -2.48
N PHE A 28 -10.96 -19.31 -2.61
CA PHE A 28 -12.33 -18.83 -2.74
C PHE A 28 -12.68 -18.53 -4.19
N PRO A 29 -13.67 -19.23 -4.81
CA PRO A 29 -14.12 -18.91 -6.17
C PRO A 29 -14.64 -17.46 -6.26
N ILE A 30 -14.16 -16.70 -7.25
CA ILE A 30 -14.57 -15.32 -7.52
C ILE A 30 -15.11 -15.14 -8.94
N PRO A 31 -16.28 -15.73 -9.26
CA PRO A 31 -16.81 -15.76 -10.62
C PRO A 31 -17.12 -14.35 -11.20
N ASN A 32 -17.17 -13.34 -10.36
CA ASN A 32 -17.43 -11.94 -10.75
C ASN A 32 -16.17 -11.07 -10.67
N GLY A 33 -14.99 -11.68 -10.56
CA GLY A 33 -13.73 -10.96 -10.38
C GLY A 33 -13.55 -10.36 -8.99
N VAL A 34 -12.49 -9.58 -8.83
CA VAL A 34 -12.11 -8.92 -7.57
C VAL A 34 -11.51 -7.55 -7.87
N SER A 35 -11.66 -6.61 -6.93
CA SER A 35 -10.99 -5.30 -6.96
C SER A 35 -9.88 -5.28 -5.93
N TYR A 36 -8.67 -4.99 -6.37
CA TYR A 36 -7.54 -4.71 -5.47
C TYR A 36 -7.41 -3.21 -5.28
N ASN A 37 -7.38 -2.77 -4.03
CA ASN A 37 -7.46 -1.35 -3.70
C ASN A 37 -6.14 -0.84 -3.13
N SER A 38 -5.59 0.16 -3.79
CA SER A 38 -4.46 0.95 -3.34
C SER A 38 -4.72 2.41 -3.65
N TYR A 39 -4.23 3.30 -2.81
CA TYR A 39 -4.45 4.75 -2.97
C TYR A 39 -3.14 5.50 -2.98
N PHE A 40 -3.05 6.50 -3.86
CA PHE A 40 -1.93 7.43 -3.94
C PHE A 40 -2.38 8.82 -3.48
N ILE A 41 -1.60 9.42 -2.60
CA ILE A 41 -1.79 10.79 -2.12
C ILE A 41 -0.67 11.66 -2.71
N ASP A 42 -1.08 12.63 -3.54
CA ASP A 42 -0.20 13.58 -4.22
C ASP A 42 -0.10 14.87 -3.39
N ASP A 43 0.94 14.98 -2.59
CA ASP A 43 1.18 16.15 -1.74
C ASP A 43 2.65 16.56 -1.81
N GLU A 44 3.13 17.42 -0.91
CA GLU A 44 4.56 17.79 -0.79
C GLU A 44 5.41 16.54 -0.66
N LYS A 45 4.96 15.59 0.17
CA LYS A 45 5.44 14.20 0.20
C LYS A 45 4.43 13.27 -0.43
N THR A 46 4.93 12.35 -1.24
CA THR A 46 4.09 11.36 -1.91
C THR A 46 3.87 10.15 -1.01
N CYS A 47 2.66 9.62 -1.01
CA CYS A 47 2.33 8.48 -0.19
C CYS A 47 1.44 7.49 -0.93
N VAL A 48 1.74 6.20 -0.79
CA VAL A 48 0.85 5.10 -1.18
C VAL A 48 0.26 4.48 0.09
N VAL A 49 -1.01 4.11 0.06
CA VAL A 49 -1.69 3.35 1.11
C VAL A 49 -2.04 1.97 0.58
N ASP A 50 -1.42 0.97 1.15
CA ASP A 50 -1.36 -0.43 0.76
C ASP A 50 -0.82 -0.65 -0.67
N SER A 51 -0.21 -1.80 -0.91
CA SER A 51 0.09 -2.24 -2.26
C SER A 51 -1.03 -3.16 -2.78
N VAL A 52 -0.74 -4.05 -3.70
CA VAL A 52 -1.75 -4.89 -4.34
C VAL A 52 -1.23 -6.31 -4.58
N ASP A 53 -2.13 -7.20 -4.98
CA ASP A 53 -1.83 -8.53 -5.48
C ASP A 53 -0.93 -8.48 -6.72
N ALA A 54 -0.12 -9.53 -6.90
CA ALA A 54 0.80 -9.64 -8.03
C ALA A 54 0.09 -9.73 -9.39
N GLU A 55 -1.15 -10.18 -9.43
CA GLU A 55 -1.93 -10.32 -10.66
C GLU A 55 -2.15 -8.98 -11.39
N ILE A 56 -2.23 -7.87 -10.62
CA ILE A 56 -2.42 -6.54 -11.20
C ILE A 56 -1.17 -5.64 -11.05
N ARG A 57 0.01 -6.25 -10.91
CA ARG A 57 1.29 -5.56 -10.73
C ARG A 57 1.57 -4.51 -11.81
N GLU A 58 1.33 -4.85 -13.06
CA GLU A 58 1.64 -3.98 -14.21
C GLU A 58 0.77 -2.72 -14.18
N GLU A 59 -0.52 -2.86 -13.91
CA GLU A 59 -1.48 -1.77 -13.80
C GLU A 59 -1.14 -0.86 -12.62
N TYR A 60 -0.84 -1.45 -11.46
CA TYR A 60 -0.45 -0.72 -10.26
C TYR A 60 0.78 0.16 -10.52
N PHE A 61 1.85 -0.40 -11.08
CA PHE A 61 3.04 0.38 -11.37
C PHE A 61 2.86 1.39 -12.51
N ALA A 62 2.02 1.08 -13.51
CA ALA A 62 1.66 2.05 -14.54
C ALA A 62 0.92 3.24 -13.96
N ASN A 63 -0.04 3.02 -13.05
CA ASN A 63 -0.78 4.05 -12.34
C ASN A 63 0.14 4.90 -11.46
N LEU A 64 0.94 4.25 -10.62
CA LEU A 64 1.85 4.91 -9.68
C LEU A 64 2.91 5.75 -10.44
N THR A 65 3.54 5.19 -11.45
CA THR A 65 4.56 5.90 -12.26
C THR A 65 3.95 7.12 -12.95
N HIS A 66 2.75 7.00 -13.47
CA HIS A 66 2.05 8.12 -14.11
C HIS A 66 1.80 9.28 -13.13
N LEU A 67 1.30 8.97 -11.93
CA LEU A 67 0.95 10.00 -10.94
C LEU A 67 2.19 10.61 -10.29
N LEU A 68 3.23 9.82 -10.04
CA LEU A 68 4.51 10.35 -9.55
C LEU A 68 5.15 11.33 -10.54
N ASN A 69 4.93 11.14 -11.85
CA ASN A 69 5.41 12.05 -12.90
C ASN A 69 6.90 12.46 -12.74
N GLY A 70 7.75 11.48 -12.43
CA GLY A 70 9.19 11.67 -12.22
C GLY A 70 9.60 12.06 -10.79
N ARG A 71 8.66 12.23 -9.88
CA ARG A 71 8.95 12.35 -8.44
C ARG A 71 9.31 10.99 -7.85
N ASP A 72 10.02 11.00 -6.73
CA ASP A 72 10.25 9.82 -5.91
C ASP A 72 9.00 9.49 -5.07
N LEU A 73 8.92 8.26 -4.54
CA LEU A 73 7.91 7.87 -3.56
C LEU A 73 8.50 8.03 -2.16
N ASP A 74 7.86 8.86 -1.30
CA ASP A 74 8.34 9.10 0.06
C ASP A 74 7.89 8.02 1.04
N TYR A 75 6.60 7.62 0.95
CA TYR A 75 6.01 6.66 1.89
C TYR A 75 5.15 5.61 1.19
N ILE A 76 5.20 4.39 1.71
CA ILE A 76 4.17 3.38 1.52
C ILE A 76 3.66 2.93 2.89
N ILE A 77 2.37 3.16 3.16
CA ILE A 77 1.72 2.72 4.38
C ILE A 77 1.21 1.30 4.18
N VAL A 78 1.46 0.44 5.15
CA VAL A 78 0.99 -0.94 5.15
C VAL A 78 -0.03 -1.11 6.27
N ASN A 79 -1.30 -1.09 5.89
CA ASN A 79 -2.39 -1.36 6.84
C ASN A 79 -2.53 -2.86 7.10
N HIS A 80 -2.21 -3.69 6.09
CA HIS A 80 -2.43 -5.12 6.16
C HIS A 80 -1.40 -5.92 5.34
N MET A 81 -1.04 -7.10 5.83
CA MET A 81 -0.02 -7.97 5.23
C MET A 81 -0.63 -9.20 4.53
N GLU A 82 -1.92 -9.21 4.26
CA GLU A 82 -2.53 -10.22 3.38
C GLU A 82 -2.05 -10.02 1.93
N PRO A 83 -1.89 -11.08 1.12
CA PRO A 83 -1.28 -10.98 -0.21
C PRO A 83 -1.89 -9.91 -1.12
N ASP A 84 -3.20 -9.74 -1.09
CA ASP A 84 -3.91 -8.72 -1.88
C ASP A 84 -3.57 -7.27 -1.52
N HIS A 85 -2.93 -7.06 -0.35
CA HIS A 85 -2.42 -5.77 0.12
C HIS A 85 -0.90 -5.65 0.06
N CYS A 86 -0.16 -6.75 -0.09
CA CYS A 86 1.29 -6.69 0.09
C CYS A 86 2.14 -7.37 -0.99
N GLN A 87 1.59 -8.17 -1.92
CA GLN A 87 2.44 -8.94 -2.84
C GLN A 87 3.38 -8.09 -3.71
N THR A 88 3.02 -6.86 -4.03
CA THR A 88 3.88 -5.93 -4.77
C THR A 88 4.70 -4.98 -3.87
N LEU A 89 4.68 -5.19 -2.55
CA LEU A 89 5.34 -4.32 -1.58
C LEU A 89 6.87 -4.33 -1.72
N LEU A 90 7.48 -5.52 -1.83
CA LEU A 90 8.93 -5.63 -2.03
C LEU A 90 9.37 -4.94 -3.33
N ASP A 91 8.65 -5.18 -4.43
CA ASP A 91 8.96 -4.54 -5.72
C ASP A 91 8.85 -3.00 -5.64
N THR A 92 7.88 -2.51 -4.85
CA THR A 92 7.73 -1.07 -4.60
C THR A 92 8.94 -0.51 -3.87
N LEU A 93 9.41 -1.17 -2.81
CA LEU A 93 10.59 -0.75 -2.04
C LEU A 93 11.89 -0.84 -2.85
N GLU A 94 12.01 -1.81 -3.75
CA GLU A 94 13.17 -1.95 -4.64
C GLU A 94 13.18 -0.91 -5.74
N ARG A 95 12.01 -0.57 -6.28
CA ARG A 95 11.86 0.46 -7.32
C ARG A 95 12.08 1.88 -6.77
N TYR A 96 11.71 2.11 -5.50
CA TYR A 96 11.84 3.40 -4.81
C TYR A 96 12.69 3.25 -3.54
N PRO A 97 14.04 3.20 -3.67
CA PRO A 97 14.93 2.87 -2.54
C PRO A 97 14.93 3.91 -1.41
N ASN A 98 14.46 5.13 -1.67
CA ASN A 98 14.28 6.17 -0.65
C ASN A 98 12.93 6.08 0.07
N CYS A 99 12.00 5.28 -0.45
CA CYS A 99 10.67 5.11 0.14
C CYS A 99 10.76 4.50 1.55
N LYS A 100 9.99 5.06 2.48
CA LYS A 100 9.82 4.49 3.82
C LYS A 100 8.55 3.66 3.87
N MET A 101 8.70 2.38 4.24
CA MET A 101 7.59 1.49 4.58
C MET A 101 7.11 1.83 5.99
N VAL A 102 5.88 2.32 6.09
CA VAL A 102 5.24 2.72 7.34
C VAL A 102 4.38 1.58 7.85
N GLY A 103 4.61 1.17 9.08
CA GLY A 103 3.86 0.09 9.72
C GLY A 103 4.26 -0.08 11.18
N ASN A 104 3.68 -1.05 11.85
CA ASN A 104 4.09 -1.41 13.21
C ASN A 104 5.18 -2.51 13.21
N ALA A 105 5.73 -2.82 14.37
CA ALA A 105 6.81 -3.81 14.50
C ALA A 105 6.38 -5.23 14.02
N THR A 106 5.10 -5.57 14.11
CA THR A 106 4.58 -6.86 13.63
C THR A 106 4.53 -6.88 12.10
N THR A 107 4.15 -5.77 11.46
CA THR A 107 4.17 -5.60 10.01
C THR A 107 5.57 -5.90 9.46
N PHE A 108 6.62 -5.31 10.04
CA PHE A 108 8.00 -5.52 9.56
C PHE A 108 8.48 -6.97 9.75
N ARG A 109 8.15 -7.58 10.89
CA ARG A 109 8.47 -9.00 11.12
C ARG A 109 7.78 -9.90 10.10
N MET A 110 6.51 -9.64 9.77
CA MET A 110 5.79 -10.40 8.75
C MET A 110 6.38 -10.16 7.36
N PHE A 111 6.73 -8.93 7.03
CA PHE A 111 7.42 -8.59 5.78
C PHE A 111 8.71 -9.40 5.61
N GLU A 112 9.55 -9.44 6.65
CA GLU A 112 10.80 -10.21 6.62
C GLU A 112 10.55 -11.72 6.46
N GLN A 113 9.49 -12.25 7.08
CA GLN A 113 9.11 -13.66 6.95
C GLN A 113 8.58 -13.99 5.54
N PHE A 114 7.80 -13.11 4.93
CA PHE A 114 7.19 -13.36 3.63
C PHE A 114 8.20 -13.25 2.49
N TYR A 115 9.08 -12.26 2.55
CA TYR A 115 9.99 -11.96 1.45
C TYR A 115 11.43 -12.43 1.68
N ASN A 116 11.78 -12.82 2.90
CA ASN A 116 13.17 -13.13 3.28
C ASN A 116 14.17 -12.04 2.82
N SER A 117 13.72 -10.78 2.84
CA SER A 117 14.45 -9.61 2.34
C SER A 117 14.29 -8.43 3.31
N PRO A 118 14.97 -8.43 4.46
CA PRO A 118 14.87 -7.34 5.43
C PRO A 118 15.34 -6.01 4.82
N LYS A 119 14.59 -4.95 5.07
CA LYS A 119 14.87 -3.58 4.59
C LYS A 119 14.87 -2.57 5.74
N PRO A 120 15.66 -2.77 6.81
CA PRO A 120 15.56 -1.97 8.04
C PRO A 120 15.76 -0.48 7.81
N ASP A 121 16.55 -0.09 6.82
CA ASP A 121 16.79 1.32 6.47
C ASP A 121 15.55 2.00 5.86
N GLN A 122 14.59 1.20 5.38
CA GLN A 122 13.32 1.70 4.83
C GLN A 122 12.17 1.63 5.85
N TYR A 123 12.36 1.09 7.04
CA TYR A 123 11.29 0.97 8.03
C TYR A 123 11.03 2.30 8.75
N TYR A 124 9.76 2.64 8.86
CA TYR A 124 9.24 3.76 9.63
C TYR A 124 8.16 3.25 10.59
N THR A 125 8.55 3.04 11.84
CA THR A 125 7.65 2.45 12.84
C THR A 125 6.66 3.50 13.34
N VAL A 126 5.38 3.16 13.31
CA VAL A 126 4.29 3.94 13.90
C VAL A 126 3.56 3.17 15.00
N LYS A 127 2.93 3.93 15.91
CA LYS A 127 2.11 3.46 17.01
C LYS A 127 0.74 4.10 16.94
N GLU A 128 -0.13 3.69 17.84
CA GLU A 128 -1.46 4.28 18.04
C GLU A 128 -1.39 5.81 18.16
N GLY A 129 -2.09 6.49 17.28
CA GLY A 129 -2.21 7.95 17.27
C GLY A 129 -1.03 8.70 16.65
N ASP A 130 0.00 8.01 16.14
CA ASP A 130 1.12 8.68 15.47
C ASP A 130 0.64 9.34 14.16
N GLU A 131 1.13 10.54 13.91
CA GLU A 131 0.78 11.36 12.75
C GLU A 131 1.92 11.43 11.74
N ILE A 132 1.57 11.34 10.46
CA ILE A 132 2.48 11.54 9.33
C ILE A 132 1.96 12.73 8.52
N CYS A 133 2.70 13.84 8.56
CA CYS A 133 2.41 15.02 7.76
C CYS A 133 3.03 14.87 6.37
N LEU A 134 2.19 14.97 5.33
CA LEU A 134 2.60 14.92 3.93
C LEU A 134 2.73 16.34 3.31
N GLY A 135 2.28 17.35 4.02
CA GLY A 135 2.15 18.74 3.60
C GLY A 135 0.76 19.25 3.97
N LYS A 136 -0.19 19.17 3.07
CA LYS A 136 -1.61 19.50 3.31
C LYS A 136 -2.35 18.37 4.00
N HIS A 137 -2.02 17.13 3.64
CA HIS A 137 -2.61 15.93 4.22
C HIS A 137 -1.86 15.49 5.47
N THR A 138 -2.59 15.06 6.49
CA THR A 138 -2.05 14.46 7.70
C THR A 138 -2.73 13.11 7.94
N LEU A 139 -1.93 12.07 8.00
CA LEU A 139 -2.38 10.70 8.20
C LEU A 139 -2.15 10.29 9.65
N VAL A 140 -3.15 9.66 10.26
CA VAL A 140 -3.08 9.16 11.63
C VAL A 140 -3.16 7.64 11.62
N SER A 141 -2.24 6.98 12.32
CA SER A 141 -2.23 5.51 12.46
C SER A 141 -3.05 5.07 13.66
N TYR A 142 -3.95 4.11 13.44
CA TYR A 142 -4.70 3.41 14.49
C TYR A 142 -4.40 1.92 14.45
N THR A 143 -4.11 1.32 15.60
CA THR A 143 -3.82 -0.12 15.69
C THR A 143 -5.12 -0.91 15.81
N MET A 144 -5.27 -1.94 14.97
CA MET A 144 -6.46 -2.80 14.91
C MET A 144 -6.06 -4.29 14.96
N PRO A 145 -5.32 -4.72 16.02
CA PRO A 145 -4.78 -6.07 16.09
C PRO A 145 -5.90 -7.12 16.07
N MET A 146 -5.71 -8.18 15.29
CA MET A 146 -6.68 -9.28 15.11
C MET A 146 -7.98 -8.88 14.41
N VAL A 147 -7.99 -7.74 13.71
CA VAL A 147 -9.07 -7.34 12.82
C VAL A 147 -8.54 -7.20 11.37
N HIS A 148 -8.34 -8.34 10.65
CA HIS A 148 -8.49 -9.73 11.14
C HIS A 148 -7.14 -10.41 11.42
N TRP A 149 -6.00 -9.80 11.10
CA TRP A 149 -4.64 -10.27 11.34
C TRP A 149 -3.94 -9.47 12.47
N PRO A 150 -2.83 -10.01 13.05
CA PRO A 150 -2.22 -9.43 14.26
C PRO A 150 -1.56 -8.07 14.06
N GLU A 151 -1.13 -7.74 12.85
CA GLU A 151 -0.46 -6.48 12.50
C GLU A 151 -1.42 -5.37 12.09
N GLY A 152 -2.71 -5.68 11.89
CA GLY A 152 -3.68 -4.76 11.31
C GLY A 152 -3.62 -3.34 11.85
N THR A 153 -3.58 -2.37 10.93
CA THR A 153 -3.66 -0.93 11.23
C THR A 153 -4.71 -0.26 10.35
N TRP A 154 -5.20 0.86 10.79
CA TRP A 154 -6.04 1.74 9.98
C TRP A 154 -5.38 3.10 9.86
N THR A 155 -5.39 3.62 8.67
CA THR A 155 -4.89 4.97 8.39
C THR A 155 -6.07 5.90 8.19
N TYR A 156 -6.16 6.92 9.03
CA TYR A 156 -7.17 7.98 8.93
C TYR A 156 -6.54 9.23 8.34
N GLU A 157 -7.09 9.72 7.23
CA GLU A 157 -6.74 11.00 6.64
C GLU A 157 -7.63 12.07 7.28
N LYS A 158 -7.03 13.08 7.93
CA LYS A 158 -7.76 14.00 8.82
C LYS A 158 -8.01 15.39 8.23
N THR A 159 -7.67 15.64 6.95
CA THR A 159 -7.83 16.95 6.29
C THR A 159 -9.21 17.18 5.73
#